data_7da9352fc3e318e76f520b991816cbf8
#
_entry.id   7da9352fc3e318e76f520b991816cbf8
#
_cell.length_a   1.000
_cell.length_b   1.000
_cell.length_c   1.000
_cell.angle_alpha   90.00
_cell.angle_beta   90.00
_cell.angle_gamma   90.00
#
_symmetry.space_group_name_H-M   'P 1'
#
loop_
_entity.id
_entity.type
_entity.pdbx_description
1 polymer ?
#
loop_
_entity_poly.entity_id
_entity_poly.type
_entity_poly.pdbx_seq_one_letter_code
_entity_poly.pdbx_strand_id
1 'polypeptide(L)'
;MRCSNVVAQVNESARESVKLVDQDAVLGILAKESTTKVADKPLQDIRHQLQEKMIDIVAGYRKHFSDPHPPGQLVLPENLKEFSMYLLGLLKSRALKGGKEPPDRRVNEIRMLKGMGPAELSLYLYPRIIALHGLEPEEGFADENGHLKVPHAVRASFSQIEEGGAYLVDNGQILLLWLHAQVSPNLLEDLFGEGCDDLSKLDPNLSALPVLETHLNAQVRNILLSMESGRGSKGLSIQLARQGLDGAEFEFARLLYEDRNGEASSYVDWLVMLHRGVSSEVSSLSLSSTL
;
A
#
# COMPACT_ATOMS: atom_id res chain seq x y z
N MET A 1 -31.32 -9.99 0.57
CA MET A 1 -30.90 -9.87 1.96
C MET A 1 -30.16 -11.16 2.33
N ARG A 2 -28.89 -11.08 2.75
CA ARG A 2 -28.13 -12.24 3.26
C ARG A 2 -28.10 -12.14 4.78
N CYS A 3 -28.44 -13.20 5.46
CA CYS A 3 -28.31 -13.33 6.91
C CYS A 3 -27.23 -14.36 7.21
N SER A 4 -26.27 -14.02 8.05
CA SER A 4 -25.18 -14.91 8.45
C SER A 4 -25.13 -14.99 9.96
N ASN A 5 -25.04 -16.18 10.51
CA ASN A 5 -24.78 -16.41 11.92
C ASN A 5 -23.28 -16.65 12.08
N VAL A 6 -22.65 -15.84 12.94
CA VAL A 6 -21.24 -16.00 13.27
C VAL A 6 -21.14 -16.52 14.69
N VAL A 7 -20.44 -17.65 14.86
CA VAL A 7 -20.09 -18.20 16.17
C VAL A 7 -18.62 -17.95 16.39
N ALA A 8 -18.28 -17.28 17.50
CA ALA A 8 -16.90 -16.99 17.86
C ALA A 8 -16.62 -17.44 19.30
N GLN A 9 -15.41 -17.89 19.55
CA GLN A 9 -14.95 -18.20 20.90
C GLN A 9 -14.77 -16.90 21.68
N VAL A 10 -15.27 -16.87 22.91
CA VAL A 10 -15.06 -15.74 23.83
C VAL A 10 -13.71 -15.89 24.51
N ASN A 11 -12.90 -14.85 24.47
CA ASN A 11 -11.64 -14.78 25.21
C ASN A 11 -11.81 -13.83 26.39
N GLU A 12 -11.51 -14.28 27.61
CA GLU A 12 -11.60 -13.50 28.83
C GLU A 12 -10.39 -12.58 29.03
N SER A 13 -9.29 -12.84 28.32
CA SER A 13 -8.06 -12.05 28.39
C SER A 13 -8.01 -10.99 27.30
N ALA A 14 -8.06 -9.71 27.66
CA ALA A 14 -7.84 -8.61 26.73
C ALA A 14 -6.46 -8.66 26.07
N ARG A 15 -5.42 -9.15 26.78
CA ARG A 15 -4.05 -9.32 26.25
C ARG A 15 -3.98 -10.33 25.10
N GLU A 16 -4.71 -11.43 25.23
CA GLU A 16 -4.80 -12.43 24.17
C GLU A 16 -5.67 -11.95 23.01
N SER A 17 -6.76 -11.23 23.32
CA SER A 17 -7.64 -10.67 22.29
C SER A 17 -6.91 -9.67 21.38
N VAL A 18 -6.00 -8.85 21.91
CA VAL A 18 -5.20 -7.89 21.12
C VAL A 18 -4.33 -8.59 20.10
N LYS A 19 -3.81 -9.79 20.39
CA LYS A 19 -2.99 -10.58 19.45
C LYS A 19 -3.80 -11.15 18.28
N LEU A 20 -5.11 -11.20 18.42
CA LEU A 20 -6.03 -11.75 17.40
C LEU A 20 -6.72 -10.66 16.58
N VAL A 21 -6.39 -9.38 16.80
CA VAL A 21 -6.98 -8.29 16.03
C VAL A 21 -6.56 -8.41 14.57
N ASP A 22 -7.54 -8.42 13.68
CA ASP A 22 -7.35 -8.41 12.24
C ASP A 22 -7.13 -6.97 11.75
N GLN A 23 -5.90 -6.68 11.33
CA GLN A 23 -5.48 -5.37 10.84
C GLN A 23 -6.33 -4.88 9.66
N ASP A 24 -6.61 -5.76 8.70
CA ASP A 24 -7.34 -5.42 7.48
C ASP A 24 -8.81 -5.11 7.80
N ALA A 25 -9.40 -5.83 8.75
CA ALA A 25 -10.76 -5.56 9.21
C ALA A 25 -10.85 -4.19 9.90
N VAL A 26 -9.90 -3.86 10.78
CA VAL A 26 -9.84 -2.55 11.45
C VAL A 26 -9.67 -1.43 10.44
N LEU A 27 -8.74 -1.59 9.49
CA LEU A 27 -8.51 -0.65 8.41
C LEU A 27 -9.78 -0.43 7.58
N GLY A 28 -10.47 -1.51 7.22
CA GLY A 28 -11.73 -1.47 6.48
C GLY A 28 -12.83 -0.69 7.21
N ILE A 29 -12.97 -0.88 8.52
CA ILE A 29 -13.93 -0.15 9.34
C ILE A 29 -13.59 1.35 9.36
N LEU A 30 -12.33 1.71 9.64
CA LEU A 30 -11.89 3.10 9.70
C LEU A 30 -12.00 3.82 8.36
N ALA A 31 -11.66 3.15 7.26
CA ALA A 31 -11.80 3.71 5.92
C ALA A 31 -13.26 3.99 5.56
N LYS A 32 -14.18 3.07 5.84
CA LYS A 32 -15.61 3.23 5.56
C LYS A 32 -16.27 4.25 6.48
N GLU A 33 -15.92 4.27 7.76
CA GLU A 33 -16.39 5.26 8.72
C GLU A 33 -15.93 6.68 8.34
N SER A 34 -14.64 6.87 8.09
CA SER A 34 -14.06 8.18 7.75
C SER A 34 -14.60 8.73 6.43
N THR A 35 -14.69 7.90 5.40
CA THR A 35 -15.24 8.32 4.10
C THR A 35 -16.75 8.63 4.15
N THR A 36 -17.48 8.02 5.08
CA THR A 36 -18.89 8.36 5.29
C THR A 36 -19.05 9.75 5.91
N LYS A 37 -18.14 10.12 6.80
CA LYS A 37 -18.17 11.44 7.48
C LYS A 37 -17.82 12.62 6.57
N VAL A 38 -17.22 12.37 5.40
CA VAL A 38 -16.81 13.46 4.47
C VAL A 38 -18.00 14.32 4.00
N ALA A 39 -19.22 13.77 3.99
CA ALA A 39 -20.41 14.54 3.65
C ALA A 39 -20.79 15.57 4.69
N ASP A 40 -20.48 15.32 5.97
CA ASP A 40 -21.05 16.06 7.11
C ASP A 40 -20.00 16.80 7.93
N LYS A 41 -18.71 16.46 7.76
CA LYS A 41 -17.61 17.02 8.58
C LYS A 41 -16.48 17.59 7.73
N PRO A 42 -15.79 18.61 8.22
CA PRO A 42 -14.56 19.11 7.61
C PRO A 42 -13.50 17.99 7.50
N LEU A 43 -12.81 17.96 6.39
CA LEU A 43 -11.75 16.95 6.16
C LEU A 43 -10.66 16.98 7.23
N GLN A 44 -10.31 18.17 7.72
CA GLN A 44 -9.32 18.35 8.77
C GLN A 44 -9.70 17.63 10.05
N ASP A 45 -10.97 17.71 10.46
CA ASP A 45 -11.47 17.03 11.66
C ASP A 45 -11.44 15.52 11.51
N ILE A 46 -11.82 15.01 10.32
CA ILE A 46 -11.77 13.57 10.03
C ILE A 46 -10.32 13.05 10.08
N ARG A 47 -9.39 13.78 9.47
CA ARG A 47 -7.97 13.45 9.48
C ARG A 47 -7.41 13.45 10.89
N HIS A 48 -7.74 14.46 11.69
CA HIS A 48 -7.32 14.56 13.09
C HIS A 48 -7.88 13.40 13.92
N GLN A 49 -9.18 13.09 13.79
CA GLN A 49 -9.78 11.93 14.46
C GLN A 49 -9.10 10.61 14.12
N LEU A 50 -8.67 10.41 12.87
CA LEU A 50 -7.92 9.20 12.48
C LEU A 50 -6.52 9.15 13.12
N GLN A 51 -5.85 10.30 13.22
CA GLN A 51 -4.55 10.41 13.90
C GLN A 51 -4.68 10.12 15.40
N GLU A 52 -5.66 10.72 16.05
CA GLU A 52 -5.95 10.47 17.48
C GLU A 52 -6.26 9.01 17.74
N LYS A 53 -7.14 8.38 16.94
CA LYS A 53 -7.43 6.94 17.08
C LYS A 53 -6.16 6.07 16.97
N MET A 54 -5.23 6.41 16.08
CA MET A 54 -3.96 5.67 15.99
C MET A 54 -3.11 5.86 17.25
N ILE A 55 -3.03 7.09 17.76
CA ILE A 55 -2.30 7.41 19.00
C ILE A 55 -2.90 6.63 20.16
N ASP A 56 -4.24 6.64 20.31
CA ASP A 56 -4.96 5.93 21.36
C ASP A 56 -4.71 4.41 21.32
N ILE A 57 -4.76 3.80 20.13
CA ILE A 57 -4.49 2.36 19.96
C ILE A 57 -3.06 2.03 20.44
N VAL A 58 -2.07 2.80 20.01
CA VAL A 58 -0.66 2.55 20.35
C VAL A 58 -0.36 2.88 21.82
N ALA A 59 -0.90 3.97 22.33
CA ALA A 59 -0.77 4.35 23.74
C ALA A 59 -1.42 3.32 24.67
N GLY A 60 -2.64 2.89 24.34
CA GLY A 60 -3.33 1.82 25.06
C GLY A 60 -2.56 0.50 25.04
N TYR A 61 -2.03 0.10 23.89
CA TYR A 61 -1.17 -1.08 23.79
C TYR A 61 0.08 -0.94 24.66
N ARG A 62 0.78 0.17 24.55
CA ARG A 62 2.00 0.44 25.31
C ARG A 62 1.75 0.39 26.82
N LYS A 63 0.64 0.94 27.29
CA LYS A 63 0.30 1.01 28.71
C LYS A 63 -0.12 -0.33 29.30
N HIS A 64 -0.89 -1.14 28.56
CA HIS A 64 -1.58 -2.28 29.13
C HIS A 64 -1.06 -3.64 28.66
N PHE A 65 -0.39 -3.71 27.51
CA PHE A 65 -0.09 -4.99 26.86
C PHE A 65 1.37 -5.19 26.49
N SER A 66 2.15 -4.12 26.26
CA SER A 66 3.55 -4.26 25.89
C SER A 66 4.42 -4.63 27.10
N ASP A 67 5.52 -5.33 26.81
CA ASP A 67 6.57 -5.53 27.80
C ASP A 67 7.33 -4.21 28.05
N PRO A 68 8.04 -4.06 29.18
CA PRO A 68 8.84 -2.88 29.45
C PRO A 68 9.86 -2.61 28.34
N HIS A 69 9.92 -1.40 27.85
CA HIS A 69 10.85 -0.97 26.80
C HIS A 69 11.32 0.47 27.02
N PRO A 70 12.43 0.89 26.37
CA PRO A 70 12.97 2.23 26.54
C PRO A 70 11.92 3.33 26.20
N PRO A 71 11.89 4.43 26.94
CA PRO A 71 10.90 5.51 26.74
C PRO A 71 10.91 6.12 25.33
N GLY A 72 12.08 6.12 24.67
CA GLY A 72 12.25 6.68 23.32
C GLY A 72 11.83 5.75 22.18
N GLN A 73 11.33 4.55 22.45
CA GLN A 73 10.96 3.58 21.44
C GLN A 73 9.46 3.60 21.14
N LEU A 74 9.09 3.70 19.85
CA LEU A 74 7.72 3.47 19.41
C LEU A 74 7.52 1.96 19.23
N VAL A 75 6.64 1.36 20.04
CA VAL A 75 6.30 -0.05 19.98
C VAL A 75 4.88 -0.21 19.48
N LEU A 76 4.73 -0.92 18.39
CA LEU A 76 3.45 -1.27 17.80
C LEU A 76 3.07 -2.72 18.14
N PRO A 77 1.78 -3.05 18.26
CA PRO A 77 1.36 -4.44 18.34
C PRO A 77 1.86 -5.21 17.12
N GLU A 78 2.30 -6.47 17.32
CA GLU A 78 2.86 -7.29 16.23
C GLU A 78 1.92 -7.40 15.04
N ASN A 79 0.67 -7.65 15.30
CA ASN A 79 -0.38 -7.78 14.29
C ASN A 79 -0.91 -6.45 13.73
N LEU A 80 -0.40 -5.31 14.20
CA LEU A 80 -0.71 -3.96 13.71
C LEU A 80 0.53 -3.19 13.29
N LYS A 81 1.65 -3.87 13.01
CA LYS A 81 2.91 -3.21 12.62
C LYS A 81 2.77 -2.36 11.36
N GLU A 82 2.05 -2.86 10.38
CA GLU A 82 1.84 -2.19 9.09
C GLU A 82 0.66 -1.22 9.12
N PHE A 83 -0.15 -1.26 10.16
CA PHE A 83 -1.38 -0.46 10.27
C PHE A 83 -1.11 1.04 10.16
N SER A 84 -0.02 1.54 10.75
CA SER A 84 0.38 2.94 10.66
C SER A 84 0.66 3.38 9.22
N MET A 85 1.22 2.48 8.40
CA MET A 85 1.51 2.72 6.99
C MET A 85 0.23 2.76 6.15
N TYR A 86 -0.67 1.81 6.34
CA TYR A 86 -1.98 1.82 5.66
C TYR A 86 -2.83 3.03 6.05
N LEU A 87 -2.77 3.44 7.32
CA LEU A 87 -3.49 4.63 7.75
C LEU A 87 -2.93 5.91 7.12
N LEU A 88 -1.61 6.00 6.96
CA LEU A 88 -1.00 7.09 6.19
C LEU A 88 -1.46 7.04 4.72
N GLY A 89 -1.52 5.85 4.10
CA GLY A 89 -2.06 5.65 2.76
C GLY A 89 -3.50 6.18 2.64
N LEU A 90 -4.35 5.87 3.62
CA LEU A 90 -5.72 6.38 3.69
C LEU A 90 -5.76 7.91 3.79
N LEU A 91 -4.92 8.52 4.64
CA LEU A 91 -4.81 9.98 4.78
C LEU A 91 -4.28 10.66 3.51
N LYS A 92 -3.48 9.96 2.69
CA LYS A 92 -2.97 10.42 1.40
C LYS A 92 -3.92 10.15 0.24
N SER A 93 -4.93 9.29 0.42
CA SER A 93 -5.92 8.99 -0.61
C SER A 93 -6.66 10.23 -1.07
N ARG A 94 -7.12 10.26 -2.31
CA ARG A 94 -7.91 11.38 -2.84
C ARG A 94 -9.19 11.62 -2.04
N ALA A 95 -9.69 10.60 -1.33
CA ALA A 95 -10.85 10.73 -0.47
C ALA A 95 -10.60 11.68 0.71
N LEU A 96 -9.42 11.58 1.34
CA LEU A 96 -9.12 12.28 2.59
C LEU A 96 -7.96 13.28 2.50
N LYS A 97 -7.19 13.33 1.41
CA LYS A 97 -6.09 14.30 1.30
C LYS A 97 -6.60 15.73 1.35
N GLY A 98 -5.81 16.61 1.94
CA GLY A 98 -6.03 18.05 1.91
C GLY A 98 -5.85 18.66 0.51
N GLY A 99 -5.93 20.00 0.43
CA GLY A 99 -5.70 20.74 -0.80
C GLY A 99 -6.87 20.69 -1.80
N LYS A 100 -6.60 21.11 -3.03
CA LYS A 100 -7.60 21.19 -4.10
C LYS A 100 -7.70 19.85 -4.86
N GLU A 101 -8.50 18.93 -4.35
CA GLU A 101 -8.90 17.74 -5.12
C GLU A 101 -10.26 17.99 -5.78
N PRO A 102 -10.41 17.74 -7.10
CA PRO A 102 -11.69 17.85 -7.78
C PRO A 102 -12.79 17.03 -7.09
N PRO A 103 -13.99 17.59 -6.85
CA PRO A 103 -15.05 16.92 -6.11
C PRO A 103 -15.49 15.58 -6.72
N ASP A 104 -15.54 15.50 -8.04
CA ASP A 104 -15.88 14.28 -8.78
C ASP A 104 -14.88 13.15 -8.53
N ARG A 105 -13.59 13.46 -8.54
CA ARG A 105 -12.51 12.50 -8.22
C ARG A 105 -12.58 12.04 -6.76
N ARG A 106 -12.85 12.96 -5.84
CA ARG A 106 -13.02 12.63 -4.42
C ARG A 106 -14.22 11.72 -4.19
N VAL A 107 -15.36 12.03 -4.79
CA VAL A 107 -16.58 11.21 -4.69
C VAL A 107 -16.37 9.81 -5.27
N ASN A 108 -15.70 9.71 -6.43
CA ASN A 108 -15.36 8.42 -7.02
C ASN A 108 -14.48 7.58 -6.10
N GLU A 109 -13.45 8.19 -5.51
CA GLU A 109 -12.56 7.51 -4.56
C GLU A 109 -13.31 7.04 -3.30
N ILE A 110 -14.16 7.88 -2.72
CA ILE A 110 -15.01 7.51 -1.58
C ILE A 110 -15.90 6.30 -1.91
N ARG A 111 -16.49 6.29 -3.11
CA ARG A 111 -17.31 5.16 -3.57
C ARG A 111 -16.49 3.88 -3.68
N MET A 112 -15.28 3.97 -4.23
CA MET A 112 -14.37 2.84 -4.36
C MET A 112 -13.99 2.28 -2.99
N LEU A 113 -13.50 3.11 -2.07
CA LEU A 113 -13.10 2.71 -0.72
C LEU A 113 -14.25 2.05 0.07
N LYS A 114 -15.48 2.53 -0.10
CA LYS A 114 -16.67 1.91 0.52
C LYS A 114 -16.99 0.52 -0.04
N GLY A 115 -16.67 0.27 -1.30
CA GLY A 115 -16.94 -0.99 -2.00
C GLY A 115 -15.87 -2.06 -1.83
N MET A 116 -14.65 -1.67 -1.50
CA MET A 116 -13.50 -2.58 -1.41
C MET A 116 -13.63 -3.55 -0.23
N GLY A 117 -13.23 -4.81 -0.48
CA GLY A 117 -12.97 -5.79 0.57
C GLY A 117 -11.65 -5.51 1.30
N PRO A 118 -11.39 -6.18 2.44
CA PRO A 118 -10.19 -5.91 3.25
C PRO A 118 -8.89 -6.02 2.46
N ALA A 119 -8.61 -7.14 1.81
CA ALA A 119 -7.37 -7.36 1.05
C ALA A 119 -7.22 -6.41 -0.15
N GLU A 120 -8.32 -6.07 -0.83
CA GLU A 120 -8.31 -5.10 -1.93
C GLU A 120 -7.98 -3.70 -1.40
N LEU A 121 -8.50 -3.34 -0.24
CA LEU A 121 -8.26 -2.05 0.40
C LEU A 121 -6.81 -1.89 0.83
N SER A 122 -6.20 -2.90 1.46
CA SER A 122 -4.80 -2.88 1.88
C SER A 122 -3.88 -2.68 0.68
N LEU A 123 -4.08 -3.44 -0.40
CA LEU A 123 -3.32 -3.28 -1.65
C LEU A 123 -3.52 -1.89 -2.28
N TYR A 124 -4.74 -1.35 -2.22
CA TYR A 124 -5.04 -0.03 -2.76
C TYR A 124 -4.34 1.09 -1.98
N LEU A 125 -4.30 0.98 -0.64
CA LEU A 125 -3.69 1.99 0.23
C LEU A 125 -2.17 1.89 0.31
N TYR A 126 -1.60 0.74 -0.04
CA TYR A 126 -0.16 0.56 -0.16
C TYR A 126 0.15 -0.43 -1.29
N PRO A 127 0.59 0.08 -2.45
CA PRO A 127 0.76 -0.73 -3.64
C PRO A 127 1.89 -1.74 -3.48
N ARG A 128 1.77 -2.85 -4.17
CA ARG A 128 2.86 -3.80 -4.38
C ARG A 128 3.75 -3.28 -5.49
N ILE A 129 5.03 -3.14 -5.21
CA ILE A 129 6.05 -2.74 -6.19
C ILE A 129 7.04 -3.88 -6.33
N ILE A 130 7.22 -4.39 -7.53
CA ILE A 130 8.14 -5.49 -7.84
C ILE A 130 9.22 -4.96 -8.78
N ALA A 131 10.49 -5.13 -8.39
CA ALA A 131 11.62 -4.83 -9.25
C ALA A 131 11.81 -5.96 -10.27
N LEU A 132 11.74 -5.65 -11.55
CA LEU A 132 11.85 -6.63 -12.64
C LEU A 132 13.28 -6.84 -13.13
N HIS A 133 14.17 -5.89 -12.88
CA HIS A 133 15.57 -5.89 -13.30
C HIS A 133 16.47 -6.76 -12.40
N GLY A 134 15.97 -7.24 -11.27
CA GLY A 134 16.70 -8.04 -10.30
C GLY A 134 15.99 -9.33 -9.93
N LEU A 135 15.14 -9.89 -10.81
CA LEU A 135 14.45 -11.15 -10.53
C LEU A 135 15.45 -12.31 -10.47
N GLU A 136 15.34 -13.13 -9.43
CA GLU A 136 16.06 -14.40 -9.34
C GLU A 136 15.53 -15.39 -10.39
N PRO A 137 16.38 -16.33 -10.89
CA PRO A 137 15.99 -17.24 -11.98
C PRO A 137 14.72 -18.06 -11.72
N GLU A 138 14.42 -18.40 -10.46
CA GLU A 138 13.24 -19.19 -10.08
C GLU A 138 11.99 -18.33 -9.82
N GLU A 139 12.14 -17.02 -9.65
CA GLU A 139 11.01 -16.13 -9.41
C GLU A 139 10.11 -16.05 -10.65
N GLY A 140 8.82 -16.02 -10.44
CA GLY A 140 7.84 -16.11 -11.52
C GLY A 140 7.59 -17.52 -12.04
N PHE A 141 8.22 -18.56 -11.46
CA PHE A 141 7.96 -19.96 -11.78
C PHE A 141 7.41 -20.71 -10.56
N ALA A 142 6.77 -21.86 -10.84
CA ALA A 142 6.24 -22.72 -9.79
C ALA A 142 7.36 -23.48 -9.07
N ASP A 143 7.26 -23.58 -7.74
CA ASP A 143 8.10 -24.42 -6.92
C ASP A 143 7.72 -25.92 -7.07
N GLU A 144 8.39 -26.80 -6.33
CA GLU A 144 8.12 -28.25 -6.33
C GLU A 144 6.69 -28.60 -5.89
N ASN A 145 5.99 -27.71 -5.18
CA ASN A 145 4.62 -27.86 -4.71
C ASN A 145 3.59 -27.23 -5.67
N GLY A 146 4.04 -26.65 -6.77
CA GLY A 146 3.19 -25.96 -7.74
C GLY A 146 2.81 -24.52 -7.32
N HIS A 147 3.42 -23.95 -6.27
CA HIS A 147 3.21 -22.57 -5.87
C HIS A 147 4.17 -21.65 -6.61
N LEU A 148 3.64 -20.55 -7.17
CA LEU A 148 4.48 -19.54 -7.82
C LEU A 148 5.41 -18.89 -6.81
N LYS A 149 6.72 -18.88 -7.09
CA LYS A 149 7.68 -18.11 -6.32
C LYS A 149 7.53 -16.64 -6.69
N VAL A 150 6.80 -15.90 -5.88
CA VAL A 150 6.56 -14.46 -6.09
C VAL A 150 7.75 -13.68 -5.55
N PRO A 151 8.32 -12.71 -6.31
CA PRO A 151 9.41 -11.87 -5.84
C PRO A 151 8.96 -10.98 -4.67
N HIS A 152 9.92 -10.61 -3.83
CA HIS A 152 9.67 -9.68 -2.73
C HIS A 152 9.30 -8.29 -3.27
N ALA A 153 8.27 -7.70 -2.67
CA ALA A 153 7.92 -6.32 -2.97
C ALA A 153 8.94 -5.36 -2.34
N VAL A 154 9.32 -4.34 -3.09
CA VAL A 154 10.11 -3.21 -2.57
C VAL A 154 9.19 -2.19 -1.92
N ARG A 155 9.74 -1.39 -0.99
CA ARG A 155 8.97 -0.35 -0.31
C ARG A 155 8.57 0.77 -1.28
N ALA A 156 7.39 1.34 -1.06
CA ALA A 156 6.85 2.42 -1.88
C ALA A 156 7.52 3.77 -1.57
N SER A 157 8.82 3.84 -1.80
CA SER A 157 9.67 5.03 -1.61
C SER A 157 10.64 5.16 -2.78
N PHE A 158 10.89 6.39 -3.22
CA PHE A 158 11.85 6.70 -4.27
C PHE A 158 13.29 6.26 -3.89
N SER A 159 13.61 6.23 -2.60
CA SER A 159 14.90 5.73 -2.11
C SER A 159 15.15 4.25 -2.41
N GLN A 160 14.12 3.50 -2.79
CA GLN A 160 14.18 2.09 -3.18
C GLN A 160 14.15 1.89 -4.70
N ILE A 161 14.09 2.99 -5.44
CA ILE A 161 14.09 2.95 -6.90
C ILE A 161 15.52 3.09 -7.39
N GLU A 162 15.99 2.09 -8.09
CA GLU A 162 17.35 2.01 -8.61
C GLU A 162 17.46 2.67 -9.99
N GLU A 163 18.61 3.25 -10.26
CA GLU A 163 18.96 3.78 -11.57
C GLU A 163 18.99 2.63 -12.60
N GLY A 164 18.36 2.83 -13.76
CA GLY A 164 18.21 1.77 -14.75
C GLY A 164 17.14 0.71 -14.44
N GLY A 165 16.38 0.88 -13.36
CA GLY A 165 15.38 -0.09 -12.91
C GLY A 165 14.12 -0.13 -13.77
N ALA A 166 13.45 -1.29 -13.72
CA ALA A 166 12.11 -1.54 -14.25
C ALA A 166 11.23 -2.08 -13.14
N TYR A 167 10.03 -1.52 -12.95
CA TYR A 167 9.16 -1.83 -11.82
C TYR A 167 7.72 -2.08 -12.25
N LEU A 168 7.15 -3.16 -11.74
CA LEU A 168 5.72 -3.44 -11.84
C LEU A 168 5.03 -2.95 -10.57
N VAL A 169 4.06 -2.05 -10.71
CA VAL A 169 3.33 -1.44 -9.59
C VAL A 169 1.86 -1.79 -9.70
N ASP A 170 1.34 -2.42 -8.65
CA ASP A 170 -0.04 -2.89 -8.58
C ASP A 170 -0.70 -2.40 -7.28
N ASN A 171 -1.79 -1.64 -7.41
CA ASN A 171 -2.64 -1.26 -6.27
C ASN A 171 -4.06 -1.83 -6.36
N GLY A 172 -4.28 -2.85 -7.19
CA GLY A 172 -5.59 -3.47 -7.40
C GLY A 172 -6.55 -2.67 -8.30
N GLN A 173 -6.23 -1.41 -8.65
CA GLN A 173 -7.01 -0.56 -9.57
C GLN A 173 -6.19 -0.12 -10.79
N ILE A 174 -4.89 0.01 -10.61
CA ILE A 174 -3.92 0.39 -11.62
C ILE A 174 -2.82 -0.67 -11.64
N LEU A 175 -2.41 -1.08 -12.81
CA LEU A 175 -1.24 -1.92 -13.06
C LEU A 175 -0.28 -1.12 -13.92
N LEU A 176 0.78 -0.60 -13.30
CA LEU A 176 1.74 0.29 -13.95
C LEU A 176 3.05 -0.45 -14.17
N LEU A 177 3.60 -0.38 -15.38
CA LEU A 177 4.96 -0.80 -15.68
C LEU A 177 5.81 0.46 -15.87
N TRP A 178 6.58 0.78 -14.82
CA TRP A 178 7.45 1.94 -14.82
C TRP A 178 8.88 1.57 -15.22
N LEU A 179 9.43 2.34 -16.16
CA LEU A 179 10.77 2.14 -16.72
C LEU A 179 11.61 3.39 -16.50
N HIS A 180 12.76 3.23 -15.84
CA HIS A 180 13.74 4.30 -15.65
C HIS A 180 14.35 4.73 -17.00
N ALA A 181 14.72 6.01 -17.13
CA ALA A 181 15.30 6.55 -18.37
C ALA A 181 16.58 5.84 -18.85
N GLN A 182 17.31 5.22 -17.92
CA GLN A 182 18.55 4.49 -18.20
C GLN A 182 18.38 2.96 -18.13
N VAL A 183 17.15 2.47 -18.32
CA VAL A 183 16.90 1.02 -18.37
C VAL A 183 17.73 0.36 -19.46
N SER A 184 18.26 -0.83 -19.17
CA SER A 184 19.12 -1.57 -20.11
C SER A 184 18.38 -1.90 -21.41
N PRO A 185 18.99 -1.68 -22.60
CA PRO A 185 18.44 -2.13 -23.87
C PRO A 185 18.12 -3.63 -23.90
N ASN A 186 18.98 -4.47 -23.32
CA ASN A 186 18.76 -5.91 -23.26
C ASN A 186 17.50 -6.26 -22.45
N LEU A 187 17.27 -5.57 -21.32
CA LEU A 187 16.06 -5.77 -20.54
C LEU A 187 14.81 -5.40 -21.32
N LEU A 188 14.88 -4.32 -22.09
CA LEU A 188 13.76 -3.91 -22.95
C LEU A 188 13.49 -4.95 -24.05
N GLU A 189 14.51 -5.44 -24.73
CA GLU A 189 14.35 -6.49 -25.75
C GLU A 189 13.84 -7.81 -25.15
N ASP A 190 14.32 -8.17 -23.96
CA ASP A 190 13.82 -9.35 -23.23
C ASP A 190 12.35 -9.25 -22.86
N LEU A 191 11.84 -8.05 -22.54
CA LEU A 191 10.45 -7.84 -22.17
C LEU A 191 9.52 -7.58 -23.35
N PHE A 192 9.98 -6.81 -24.35
CA PHE A 192 9.12 -6.26 -25.41
C PHE A 192 9.43 -6.82 -26.79
N GLY A 193 10.55 -7.48 -26.97
CA GLY A 193 10.97 -8.10 -28.22
C GLY A 193 12.10 -7.38 -28.94
N GLU A 194 12.64 -8.04 -29.93
CA GLU A 194 13.77 -7.58 -30.75
C GLU A 194 13.48 -6.21 -31.36
N GLY A 195 14.45 -5.30 -31.29
CA GLY A 195 14.36 -3.93 -31.77
C GLY A 195 13.70 -2.94 -30.80
N CYS A 196 13.23 -3.40 -29.63
CA CYS A 196 12.73 -2.55 -28.54
C CYS A 196 13.85 -2.19 -27.56
N ASP A 197 14.96 -1.68 -28.04
CA ASP A 197 16.19 -1.39 -27.30
C ASP A 197 16.25 0.03 -26.69
N ASP A 198 15.20 0.83 -26.92
CA ASP A 198 15.08 2.20 -26.42
C ASP A 198 13.63 2.49 -26.02
N LEU A 199 13.44 3.30 -24.96
CA LEU A 199 12.12 3.64 -24.43
C LEU A 199 11.21 4.31 -25.47
N SER A 200 11.77 5.08 -26.41
CA SER A 200 11.00 5.76 -27.45
C SER A 200 10.41 4.81 -28.51
N LYS A 201 10.96 3.60 -28.61
CA LYS A 201 10.49 2.56 -29.52
C LYS A 201 9.32 1.75 -28.99
N LEU A 202 9.04 1.84 -27.68
CA LEU A 202 7.92 1.16 -27.04
C LEU A 202 6.59 1.83 -27.38
N ASP A 203 5.56 1.03 -27.66
CA ASP A 203 4.21 1.54 -27.86
C ASP A 203 3.66 2.15 -26.56
N PRO A 204 3.37 3.46 -26.50
CA PRO A 204 2.81 4.09 -25.31
C PRO A 204 1.42 3.56 -24.92
N ASN A 205 0.71 2.92 -25.86
CA ASN A 205 -0.61 2.34 -25.63
C ASN A 205 -0.56 0.85 -25.30
N LEU A 206 0.64 0.31 -24.99
CA LEU A 206 0.80 -1.07 -24.61
C LEU A 206 -0.16 -1.41 -23.45
N SER A 207 -0.99 -2.42 -23.63
CA SER A 207 -1.96 -2.87 -22.63
C SER A 207 -1.66 -4.26 -22.06
N ALA A 208 -0.77 -5.01 -22.70
CA ALA A 208 -0.29 -6.32 -22.29
C ALA A 208 1.11 -6.57 -22.84
N LEU A 209 1.91 -7.40 -22.16
CA LEU A 209 3.21 -7.82 -22.69
C LEU A 209 3.03 -8.76 -23.87
N PRO A 210 3.94 -8.69 -24.88
CA PRO A 210 4.00 -9.69 -25.93
C PRO A 210 4.37 -11.06 -25.35
N VAL A 211 4.07 -12.14 -26.06
CA VAL A 211 4.48 -13.49 -25.69
C VAL A 211 5.81 -13.79 -26.35
N LEU A 212 6.88 -13.80 -25.57
CA LEU A 212 8.24 -14.06 -26.03
C LEU A 212 8.81 -15.31 -25.34
N GLU A 213 9.82 -15.91 -25.97
CA GLU A 213 10.55 -17.06 -25.44
C GLU A 213 11.67 -16.68 -24.46
N THR A 214 11.84 -15.40 -24.15
CA THR A 214 12.85 -14.94 -23.20
C THR A 214 12.47 -15.32 -21.76
N HIS A 215 13.46 -15.59 -20.93
CA HIS A 215 13.25 -15.99 -19.54
C HIS A 215 12.53 -14.90 -18.74
N LEU A 216 13.00 -13.65 -18.87
CA LEU A 216 12.41 -12.51 -18.17
C LEU A 216 10.94 -12.28 -18.56
N ASN A 217 10.61 -12.36 -19.85
CA ASN A 217 9.22 -12.19 -20.30
C ASN A 217 8.33 -13.29 -19.72
N ALA A 218 8.79 -14.54 -19.68
CA ALA A 218 8.05 -15.64 -19.08
C ALA A 218 7.82 -15.42 -17.56
N GLN A 219 8.85 -15.01 -16.81
CA GLN A 219 8.75 -14.67 -15.39
C GLN A 219 7.67 -13.60 -15.16
N VAL A 220 7.78 -12.48 -15.88
CA VAL A 220 6.88 -11.34 -15.68
C VAL A 220 5.43 -11.68 -16.05
N ARG A 221 5.21 -12.44 -17.16
CA ARG A 221 3.87 -12.90 -17.53
C ARG A 221 3.25 -13.83 -16.48
N ASN A 222 4.03 -14.73 -15.90
CA ASN A 222 3.55 -15.61 -14.84
C ASN A 222 3.20 -14.83 -13.56
N ILE A 223 4.01 -13.82 -13.20
CA ILE A 223 3.71 -12.92 -12.08
C ILE A 223 2.39 -12.16 -12.34
N LEU A 224 2.20 -11.63 -13.53
CA LEU A 224 0.97 -10.93 -13.93
C LEU A 224 -0.27 -11.85 -13.85
N LEU A 225 -0.16 -13.07 -14.35
CA LEU A 225 -1.24 -14.08 -14.27
C LEU A 225 -1.58 -14.43 -12.82
N SER A 226 -0.58 -14.55 -11.97
CA SER A 226 -0.78 -14.79 -10.53
C SER A 226 -1.50 -13.63 -9.86
N MET A 227 -1.12 -12.40 -10.18
CA MET A 227 -1.80 -11.20 -9.67
C MET A 227 -3.25 -11.12 -10.14
N GLU A 228 -3.51 -11.45 -11.40
CA GLU A 228 -4.87 -11.47 -11.97
C GLU A 228 -5.73 -12.54 -11.30
N SER A 229 -5.21 -13.74 -11.10
CA SER A 229 -5.93 -14.82 -10.42
C SER A 229 -6.32 -14.43 -8.98
N GLY A 230 -5.46 -13.72 -8.27
CA GLY A 230 -5.73 -13.21 -6.92
C GLY A 230 -6.82 -12.13 -6.86
N ARG A 231 -7.10 -11.44 -7.97
CA ARG A 231 -8.18 -10.42 -8.07
C ARG A 231 -9.54 -11.00 -8.46
N GLY A 232 -9.63 -12.29 -8.70
CA GLY A 232 -10.84 -12.93 -9.22
C GLY A 232 -11.09 -12.55 -10.69
N SER A 233 -12.27 -12.04 -11.01
CA SER A 233 -12.63 -11.69 -12.40
C SER A 233 -12.17 -10.30 -12.87
N LYS A 234 -11.41 -9.56 -12.07
CA LYS A 234 -10.99 -8.18 -12.39
C LYS A 234 -9.62 -8.18 -13.06
N GLY A 235 -9.60 -8.23 -14.39
CA GLY A 235 -8.40 -7.99 -15.19
C GLY A 235 -8.01 -6.51 -15.18
N LEU A 236 -6.70 -6.23 -15.17
CA LEU A 236 -6.15 -4.88 -15.35
C LEU A 236 -5.24 -4.89 -16.56
N SER A 237 -5.39 -3.88 -17.43
CA SER A 237 -4.42 -3.62 -18.50
C SER A 237 -3.17 -2.98 -17.92
N ILE A 238 -2.03 -3.33 -18.48
CA ILE A 238 -0.76 -2.66 -18.17
C ILE A 238 -0.84 -1.23 -18.70
N GLN A 239 -0.45 -0.28 -17.87
CA GLN A 239 -0.18 1.08 -18.27
C GLN A 239 1.33 1.30 -18.27
N LEU A 240 1.91 1.63 -19.42
CA LEU A 240 3.32 1.93 -19.52
C LEU A 240 3.61 3.33 -18.98
N ALA A 241 4.68 3.47 -18.23
CA ALA A 241 5.18 4.74 -17.69
C ALA A 241 6.69 4.82 -17.90
N ARG A 242 7.10 5.49 -18.97
CA ARG A 242 8.51 5.71 -19.33
C ARG A 242 8.95 7.02 -18.73
N GLN A 243 9.97 7.00 -17.90
CA GLN A 243 10.49 8.19 -17.23
C GLN A 243 10.91 9.25 -18.26
N GLY A 244 10.38 10.47 -18.09
CA GLY A 244 10.66 11.61 -18.95
C GLY A 244 9.89 11.62 -20.28
N LEU A 245 9.10 10.59 -20.59
CA LEU A 245 8.34 10.50 -21.85
C LEU A 245 6.83 10.50 -21.65
N ASP A 246 6.34 9.88 -20.56
CA ASP A 246 4.91 9.67 -20.35
C ASP A 246 4.39 10.43 -19.12
N GLY A 247 3.19 11.01 -19.23
CA GLY A 247 2.51 11.61 -18.08
C GLY A 247 2.14 10.60 -16.97
N ALA A 248 2.15 9.31 -17.26
CA ALA A 248 1.92 8.23 -16.32
C ALA A 248 3.00 8.15 -15.21
N GLU A 249 4.18 8.75 -15.40
CA GLU A 249 5.20 8.86 -14.36
C GLU A 249 4.71 9.62 -13.12
N PHE A 250 3.79 10.59 -13.28
CA PHE A 250 3.18 11.30 -12.15
C PHE A 250 2.30 10.38 -11.30
N GLU A 251 1.66 9.37 -11.91
CA GLU A 251 0.91 8.34 -11.16
C GLU A 251 1.88 7.44 -10.40
N PHE A 252 3.02 7.07 -10.99
CA PHE A 252 4.06 6.33 -10.27
C PHE A 252 4.55 7.10 -9.04
N ALA A 253 4.94 8.37 -9.20
CA ALA A 253 5.39 9.20 -8.08
C ALA A 253 4.31 9.32 -6.98
N ARG A 254 3.03 9.36 -7.35
CA ARG A 254 1.92 9.40 -6.41
C ARG A 254 1.76 8.10 -5.62
N LEU A 255 2.13 6.96 -6.20
CA LEU A 255 2.06 5.65 -5.57
C LEU A 255 3.22 5.37 -4.61
N LEU A 256 4.24 6.22 -4.56
CA LEU A 256 5.34 6.14 -3.58
C LEU A 256 4.87 6.74 -2.23
N TYR A 257 4.04 5.98 -1.51
CA TYR A 257 3.33 6.46 -0.32
C TYR A 257 4.22 6.83 0.86
N GLU A 258 5.45 6.32 0.92
CA GLU A 258 6.38 6.62 2.01
C GLU A 258 7.05 7.99 1.85
N ASP A 259 7.07 8.53 0.65
CA ASP A 259 7.68 9.82 0.37
C ASP A 259 6.76 11.00 0.72
N ARG A 260 7.36 12.17 0.84
CA ARG A 260 6.60 13.41 0.96
C ARG A 260 6.01 13.78 -0.40
N ASN A 261 4.71 13.52 -0.58
CA ASN A 261 3.99 13.79 -1.82
C ASN A 261 3.09 15.01 -1.66
N GLY A 262 3.44 16.13 -2.32
CA GLY A 262 2.71 17.40 -2.19
C GLY A 262 2.72 17.91 -0.74
N GLU A 263 1.54 18.17 -0.18
CA GLU A 263 1.37 18.66 1.21
C GLU A 263 1.35 17.51 2.26
N ALA A 264 1.44 16.26 1.82
CA ALA A 264 1.36 15.12 2.73
C ALA A 264 2.74 14.79 3.33
N SER A 265 2.75 14.40 4.61
CA SER A 265 3.95 13.99 5.33
C SER A 265 4.58 12.73 4.74
N SER A 266 5.90 12.58 4.86
CA SER A 266 6.57 11.30 4.63
C SER A 266 6.19 10.29 5.71
N TYR A 267 6.46 9.00 5.46
CA TYR A 267 6.23 7.96 6.48
C TYR A 267 7.09 8.18 7.73
N VAL A 268 8.31 8.68 7.58
CA VAL A 268 9.19 9.03 8.71
C VAL A 268 8.59 10.17 9.54
N ASP A 269 8.14 11.26 8.91
CA ASP A 269 7.48 12.37 9.60
C ASP A 269 6.23 11.90 10.36
N TRP A 270 5.47 10.99 9.73
CA TRP A 270 4.28 10.38 10.31
C TRP A 270 4.61 9.58 11.57
N LEU A 271 5.63 8.72 11.53
CA LEU A 271 6.07 7.94 12.71
C LEU A 271 6.59 8.85 13.83
N VAL A 272 7.31 9.92 13.50
CA VAL A 272 7.76 10.92 14.49
C VAL A 272 6.56 11.60 15.16
N MET A 273 5.55 11.97 14.39
CA MET A 273 4.32 12.58 14.93
C MET A 273 3.58 11.59 15.84
N LEU A 274 3.41 10.34 15.42
CA LEU A 274 2.80 9.29 16.25
C LEU A 274 3.56 9.07 17.54
N HIS A 275 4.90 8.95 17.47
CA HIS A 275 5.73 8.77 18.65
C HIS A 275 5.56 9.90 19.68
N ARG A 276 5.52 11.16 19.21
CA ARG A 276 5.28 12.32 20.10
C ARG A 276 3.88 12.27 20.73
N GLY A 277 2.85 11.97 19.94
CA GLY A 277 1.47 11.83 20.43
C GLY A 277 1.34 10.72 21.48
N VAL A 278 1.87 9.54 21.19
CA VAL A 278 1.86 8.39 22.12
C VAL A 278 2.62 8.72 23.41
N SER A 279 3.77 9.37 23.33
CA SER A 279 4.55 9.74 24.52
C SER A 279 3.82 10.76 25.38
N SER A 280 3.14 11.73 24.79
CA SER A 280 2.29 12.71 25.49
C SER A 280 1.12 12.01 26.19
N GLU A 281 0.42 11.12 25.48
CA GLU A 281 -0.75 10.41 26.01
C GLU A 281 -0.39 9.47 27.18
N VAL A 282 0.69 8.71 27.05
CA VAL A 282 1.19 7.84 28.15
C VAL A 282 1.60 8.66 29.36
N SER A 283 2.20 9.85 29.18
CA SER A 283 2.59 10.73 30.29
C SER A 283 1.37 11.33 31.00
N SER A 284 0.36 11.76 30.26
CA SER A 284 -0.89 12.33 30.83
C SER A 284 -1.65 11.30 31.65
N LEU A 285 -1.73 10.06 31.18
CA LEU A 285 -2.40 8.96 31.86
C LEU A 285 -1.67 8.51 33.15
N SER A 286 -0.33 8.64 33.20
CA SER A 286 0.44 8.34 34.41
C SER A 286 0.18 9.34 35.56
N LEU A 287 -0.06 10.60 35.24
CA LEU A 287 -0.38 11.64 36.19
C LEU A 287 -1.80 11.48 36.79
N SER A 288 -2.76 11.00 35.98
CA SER A 288 -4.14 10.78 36.43
C SER A 288 -4.32 9.54 37.30
N SER A 289 -3.37 8.59 37.31
CA SER A 289 -3.39 7.38 38.14
C SER A 289 -2.71 7.56 39.49
N THR A 290 -2.13 8.73 39.79
CA THR A 290 -1.45 9.08 41.03
C THR A 290 -2.27 10.04 41.90
N LEU A 291 -3.45 10.43 41.48
CA LEU A 291 -4.47 11.18 42.21
C LEU A 291 -5.65 10.27 42.59
#